data_46b6dd9703d89cfc610d22366fb259b6
#
_entry.id   46b6dd9703d89cfc610d22366fb259b6
#
_cell.length_a   1.000
_cell.length_b   1.000
_cell.length_c   1.000
_cell.angle_alpha   90.00
_cell.angle_beta   90.00
_cell.angle_gamma   90.00
#
_symmetry.space_group_name_H-M   'P 1'
#
loop_
_entity.id
_entity.type
_entity.pdbx_description
1 polymer ?
#
loop_
_entity_poly.entity_id
_entity_poly.type
_entity_poly.pdbx_seq_one_letter_code
_entity_poly.pdbx_strand_id
1 'polypeptide(L)'
;MGKSIFKRIENIYCLRTIIVFLSCFFVATAVSKEIVVSAGENAHERLQEAMILMEEGDILRIESGYYIFEDGLSLDVDGVSIIGDGMDETILDFKNQMSGAQGLLVTSDMVTLKDFAILDAKGDALKVIGAKGINMINLRTEWTGGPKSTNGAYGFYPVESEDVLIDGCVAIGASDAGIYVGQSKNIIVRNSIAQYNVAGIEIENSYYADVY
;
A
#
# COMPACT_ATOMS: atom_id res chain seq x y z
N MET A 1 -44.86 74.40 -45.02
CA MET A 1 -44.18 74.67 -43.77
C MET A 1 -44.12 73.39 -42.96
N GLY A 2 -43.00 72.69 -42.90
CA GLY A 2 -42.88 71.48 -42.18
C GLY A 2 -41.42 71.06 -42.17
N LYS A 3 -40.74 71.31 -41.07
CA LYS A 3 -39.31 70.98 -40.89
C LYS A 3 -39.14 69.50 -40.57
N SER A 4 -38.51 68.77 -41.45
CA SER A 4 -38.04 67.42 -41.25
C SER A 4 -36.86 67.44 -40.23
N ILE A 5 -37.06 66.72 -39.15
CA ILE A 5 -35.98 66.46 -38.15
C ILE A 5 -35.35 65.14 -38.51
N PHE A 6 -34.18 65.20 -39.09
CA PHE A 6 -33.32 64.04 -39.26
C PHE A 6 -32.75 63.64 -37.88
N LYS A 7 -33.21 62.48 -37.41
CA LYS A 7 -32.66 61.86 -36.22
C LYS A 7 -31.47 61.03 -36.63
N ARG A 8 -30.28 61.50 -36.30
CA ARG A 8 -29.01 60.83 -36.48
C ARG A 8 -28.95 59.63 -35.49
N ILE A 9 -28.98 58.44 -36.00
CA ILE A 9 -28.78 57.22 -35.20
C ILE A 9 -27.25 57.03 -35.12
N GLU A 10 -26.69 57.32 -33.98
CA GLU A 10 -25.32 56.96 -33.68
C GLU A 10 -25.27 55.50 -33.30
N ASN A 11 -24.66 54.68 -34.16
CA ASN A 11 -24.35 53.29 -33.87
C ASN A 11 -23.25 53.23 -32.79
N ILE A 12 -23.67 52.99 -31.57
CA ILE A 12 -22.76 52.65 -30.48
C ILE A 12 -22.46 51.15 -30.66
N TYR A 13 -21.34 50.86 -31.32
CA TYR A 13 -20.76 49.53 -31.30
C TYR A 13 -20.23 49.27 -29.88
N CYS A 14 -21.04 48.60 -29.10
CA CYS A 14 -20.64 48.05 -27.83
C CYS A 14 -19.61 46.95 -28.09
N LEU A 15 -18.32 47.34 -28.01
CA LEU A 15 -17.20 46.39 -28.09
C LEU A 15 -17.22 45.53 -26.84
N ARG A 16 -17.97 44.39 -26.91
CA ARG A 16 -17.90 43.38 -25.88
C ARG A 16 -16.51 42.74 -25.96
N THR A 17 -15.61 43.21 -25.12
CA THR A 17 -14.35 42.55 -24.84
C THR A 17 -14.68 41.21 -24.20
N ILE A 18 -14.65 40.15 -24.98
CA ILE A 18 -14.66 38.78 -24.45
C ILE A 18 -13.32 38.55 -23.82
N ILE A 19 -13.24 38.69 -22.51
CA ILE A 19 -12.09 38.22 -21.73
C ILE A 19 -12.20 36.72 -21.67
N VAL A 20 -11.51 36.04 -22.57
CA VAL A 20 -11.31 34.60 -22.48
C VAL A 20 -10.34 34.38 -21.34
N PHE A 21 -10.86 34.00 -20.18
CA PHE A 21 -10.04 33.44 -19.11
C PHE A 21 -9.48 32.11 -19.63
N LEU A 22 -8.28 32.13 -20.18
CA LEU A 22 -7.49 30.95 -20.43
C LEU A 22 -7.01 30.46 -19.04
N SER A 23 -7.85 29.68 -18.37
CA SER A 23 -7.43 28.93 -17.19
C SER A 23 -6.40 27.92 -17.67
N CYS A 24 -5.12 28.28 -17.58
CA CYS A 24 -4.05 27.29 -17.65
C CYS A 24 -4.26 26.33 -16.47
N PHE A 25 -4.90 25.20 -16.74
CA PHE A 25 -4.79 24.05 -15.88
C PHE A 25 -3.30 23.65 -15.92
N PHE A 26 -2.53 24.11 -14.96
CA PHE A 26 -1.27 23.46 -14.63
C PHE A 26 -1.65 22.06 -14.11
N VAL A 27 -1.65 21.08 -14.99
CA VAL A 27 -1.54 19.68 -14.59
C VAL A 27 -0.13 19.57 -14.03
N ALA A 28 0.01 19.72 -12.73
CA ALA A 28 1.22 19.31 -12.05
C ALA A 28 1.34 17.81 -12.30
N THR A 29 2.20 17.40 -13.20
CA THR A 29 2.61 15.99 -13.28
C THR A 29 3.35 15.73 -11.97
N ALA A 30 2.73 15.02 -11.05
CA ALA A 30 3.43 14.46 -9.91
C ALA A 30 4.59 13.62 -10.50
N VAL A 31 5.81 14.05 -10.28
CA VAL A 31 6.99 13.27 -10.63
C VAL A 31 7.13 12.27 -9.51
N SER A 32 6.84 11.00 -9.80
CA SER A 32 7.11 9.91 -8.87
C SER A 32 8.56 9.99 -8.38
N LYS A 33 8.73 10.06 -7.07
CA LYS A 33 10.02 10.08 -6.41
C LYS A 33 10.37 8.67 -5.97
N GLU A 34 11.61 8.27 -6.19
CA GLU A 34 12.16 7.06 -5.59
C GLU A 34 12.92 7.43 -4.30
N ILE A 35 12.49 6.85 -3.19
CA ILE A 35 13.14 6.98 -1.88
C ILE A 35 13.86 5.65 -1.64
N VAL A 36 15.18 5.70 -1.42
CA VAL A 36 15.98 4.48 -1.22
C VAL A 36 16.43 4.38 0.23
N VAL A 37 16.19 3.23 0.85
CA VAL A 37 16.62 2.94 2.22
C VAL A 37 17.47 1.67 2.23
N SER A 38 18.73 1.81 2.68
CA SER A 38 19.68 0.70 2.85
C SER A 38 19.63 0.17 4.28
N ALA A 39 20.03 -1.08 4.51
CA ALA A 39 20.21 -1.63 5.85
C ALA A 39 21.30 -0.87 6.63
N GLY A 40 21.26 -0.95 7.95
CA GLY A 40 22.27 -0.32 8.84
C GLY A 40 21.64 0.41 10.03
N GLU A 41 22.41 1.32 10.60
CA GLU A 41 21.96 2.07 11.79
C GLU A 41 20.68 2.87 11.52
N ASN A 42 19.78 2.86 12.49
CA ASN A 42 18.49 3.57 12.45
C ASN A 42 17.65 3.22 11.21
N ALA A 43 17.76 1.98 10.69
CA ALA A 43 16.98 1.57 9.52
C ALA A 43 15.48 1.59 9.81
N HIS A 44 15.05 1.29 11.03
CA HIS A 44 13.68 1.38 11.47
C HIS A 44 13.13 2.82 11.31
N GLU A 45 13.82 3.77 11.94
CA GLU A 45 13.39 5.18 11.90
C GLU A 45 13.38 5.72 10.47
N ARG A 46 14.39 5.38 9.66
CA ARG A 46 14.47 5.82 8.27
C ARG A 46 13.36 5.23 7.39
N LEU A 47 13.02 3.96 7.60
CA LEU A 47 11.90 3.33 6.88
C LEU A 47 10.57 3.92 7.30
N GLN A 48 10.31 4.09 8.60
CA GLN A 48 9.06 4.69 9.07
C GLN A 48 8.96 6.15 8.66
N GLU A 49 10.03 6.92 8.71
CA GLU A 49 10.07 8.30 8.22
C GLU A 49 9.78 8.37 6.71
N ALA A 50 10.39 7.48 5.93
CA ALA A 50 10.13 7.39 4.50
C ALA A 50 8.66 7.12 4.22
N MET A 51 8.04 6.13 4.90
CA MET A 51 6.62 5.79 4.76
C MET A 51 5.68 6.95 5.13
N ILE A 52 6.07 7.81 6.08
CA ILE A 52 5.30 8.99 6.48
C ILE A 52 5.44 10.14 5.47
N LEU A 53 6.61 10.27 4.83
CA LEU A 53 6.94 11.39 3.94
C LEU A 53 6.70 11.09 2.46
N MET A 54 6.24 9.89 2.12
CA MET A 54 5.81 9.55 0.75
C MET A 54 4.61 10.40 0.33
N GLU A 55 4.52 10.65 -0.95
CA GLU A 55 3.36 11.23 -1.61
C GLU A 55 2.81 10.25 -2.66
N GLU A 56 1.57 10.43 -3.10
CA GLU A 56 0.95 9.59 -4.13
C GLU A 56 1.84 9.47 -5.38
N GLY A 57 2.08 8.24 -5.80
CA GLY A 57 2.96 7.91 -6.91
C GLY A 57 4.41 7.59 -6.52
N ASP A 58 4.81 7.81 -5.27
CA ASP A 58 6.18 7.55 -4.82
C ASP A 58 6.48 6.05 -4.68
N ILE A 59 7.76 5.73 -4.80
CA ILE A 59 8.30 4.37 -4.63
C ILE A 59 9.31 4.40 -3.49
N LEU A 60 9.06 3.63 -2.44
CA LEU A 60 10.04 3.31 -1.42
C LEU A 60 10.78 2.03 -1.84
N ARG A 61 12.05 2.18 -2.21
CA ARG A 61 12.93 1.05 -2.48
C ARG A 61 13.71 0.68 -1.23
N ILE A 62 13.53 -0.55 -0.78
CA ILE A 62 14.28 -1.12 0.35
C ILE A 62 15.38 -2.01 -0.25
N GLU A 63 16.62 -1.58 -0.19
CA GLU A 63 17.74 -2.36 -0.73
C GLU A 63 17.89 -3.71 -0.02
N SER A 64 18.59 -4.64 -0.67
CA SER A 64 18.95 -5.92 -0.07
C SER A 64 19.66 -5.73 1.26
N GLY A 65 19.30 -6.53 2.26
CA GLY A 65 19.85 -6.46 3.59
C GLY A 65 18.92 -6.99 4.66
N TYR A 66 19.43 -6.99 5.89
CA TYR A 66 18.74 -7.46 7.06
C TYR A 66 18.41 -6.28 7.98
N TYR A 67 17.12 -6.01 8.18
CA TYR A 67 16.60 -4.87 8.93
C TYR A 67 15.95 -5.36 10.22
N ILE A 68 16.43 -4.90 11.36
CA ILE A 68 15.94 -5.32 12.68
C ILE A 68 15.03 -4.24 13.26
N PHE A 69 13.85 -4.65 13.71
CA PHE A 69 12.80 -3.75 14.21
C PHE A 69 12.47 -4.05 15.68
N GLU A 70 12.34 -2.99 16.47
CA GLU A 70 11.86 -3.04 17.85
C GLU A 70 10.37 -2.64 17.96
N ASP A 71 9.83 -2.00 16.94
CA ASP A 71 8.42 -1.60 16.83
C ASP A 71 7.84 -2.01 15.47
N GLY A 72 6.52 -2.03 15.35
CA GLY A 72 5.83 -2.23 14.07
C GLY A 72 6.02 -1.04 13.13
N LEU A 73 5.87 -1.31 11.83
CA LEU A 73 5.81 -0.29 10.78
C LEU A 73 4.36 -0.01 10.39
N SER A 74 4.08 1.22 9.98
CA SER A 74 2.76 1.62 9.46
C SER A 74 2.85 2.46 8.21
N LEU A 75 1.97 2.18 7.25
CA LEU A 75 1.79 2.92 6.00
C LEU A 75 0.34 3.41 5.90
N ASP A 76 0.18 4.74 5.77
CA ASP A 76 -1.12 5.42 5.65
C ASP A 76 -1.06 6.50 4.55
N VAL A 77 -0.48 6.14 3.39
CA VAL A 77 -0.35 7.02 2.20
C VAL A 77 -0.85 6.26 0.99
N ASP A 78 -1.84 6.84 0.30
CA ASP A 78 -2.45 6.24 -0.89
C ASP A 78 -1.51 6.27 -2.11
N GLY A 79 -1.69 5.29 -3.00
CA GLY A 79 -1.09 5.29 -4.32
C GLY A 79 0.42 5.07 -4.36
N VAL A 80 1.01 4.46 -3.33
CA VAL A 80 2.46 4.26 -3.22
C VAL A 80 2.89 2.82 -3.42
N SER A 81 4.18 2.62 -3.65
CA SER A 81 4.78 1.29 -3.76
C SER A 81 5.95 1.11 -2.80
N ILE A 82 6.00 -0.03 -2.11
CA ILE A 82 7.16 -0.47 -1.31
C ILE A 82 7.75 -1.69 -1.99
N ILE A 83 9.00 -1.60 -2.42
CA ILE A 83 9.66 -2.62 -3.24
C ILE A 83 11.02 -2.98 -2.63
N GLY A 84 11.22 -4.25 -2.32
CA GLY A 84 12.52 -4.81 -1.98
C GLY A 84 13.30 -5.34 -3.18
N ASP A 85 14.43 -5.98 -2.94
CA ASP A 85 15.25 -6.62 -3.97
C ASP A 85 14.94 -8.14 -4.11
N GLY A 86 14.04 -8.67 -3.31
CA GLY A 86 13.61 -10.07 -3.29
C GLY A 86 13.21 -10.53 -1.89
N MET A 87 12.31 -11.51 -1.78
CA MET A 87 11.87 -12.04 -0.48
C MET A 87 12.97 -12.79 0.29
N ASP A 88 14.10 -13.11 -0.36
CA ASP A 88 15.26 -13.72 0.24
C ASP A 88 16.44 -12.74 0.42
N GLU A 89 16.30 -11.53 -0.12
CA GLU A 89 17.36 -10.51 -0.14
C GLU A 89 17.04 -9.33 0.78
N THR A 90 15.79 -8.89 0.81
CA THR A 90 15.31 -7.79 1.67
C THR A 90 14.50 -8.35 2.81
N ILE A 91 15.08 -8.37 4.01
CA ILE A 91 14.52 -9.04 5.19
C ILE A 91 14.17 -8.03 6.27
N LEU A 92 12.88 -7.90 6.59
CA LEU A 92 12.35 -7.10 7.68
C LEU A 92 12.10 -8.02 8.89
N ASP A 93 13.01 -8.01 9.88
CA ASP A 93 12.98 -8.91 11.04
C ASP A 93 12.44 -8.19 12.29
N PHE A 94 11.31 -8.64 12.77
CA PHE A 94 10.60 -8.13 13.95
C PHE A 94 10.84 -8.97 15.21
N LYS A 95 11.85 -9.85 15.22
CA LYS A 95 12.14 -10.70 16.37
C LYS A 95 12.33 -9.94 17.67
N ASN A 96 12.86 -8.73 17.60
CA ASN A 96 13.06 -7.84 18.75
C ASN A 96 11.89 -6.91 19.03
N GLN A 97 10.78 -7.08 18.34
CA GLN A 97 9.60 -6.21 18.47
C GLN A 97 9.09 -6.17 19.92
N MET A 98 9.03 -5.00 20.51
CA MET A 98 8.54 -4.76 21.88
C MET A 98 7.15 -4.16 21.89
N SER A 99 6.81 -3.36 20.90
CA SER A 99 5.50 -2.71 20.76
C SER A 99 4.88 -2.93 19.39
N GLY A 100 3.62 -2.53 19.25
CA GLY A 100 2.83 -2.82 18.04
C GLY A 100 2.25 -4.24 18.06
N ALA A 101 1.19 -4.42 17.31
CA ALA A 101 0.49 -5.71 17.17
C ALA A 101 0.70 -6.35 15.79
N GLN A 102 1.39 -5.67 14.88
CA GLN A 102 1.71 -6.13 13.53
C GLN A 102 3.19 -5.86 13.21
N GLY A 103 3.75 -6.61 12.25
CA GLY A 103 5.02 -6.26 11.63
C GLY A 103 4.86 -5.02 10.75
N LEU A 104 4.01 -5.11 9.73
CA LEU A 104 3.62 -3.98 8.89
C LEU A 104 2.09 -3.84 8.86
N LEU A 105 1.61 -2.64 9.19
CA LEU A 105 0.21 -2.24 9.04
C LEU A 105 0.04 -1.32 7.84
N VAL A 106 -0.97 -1.60 6.99
CA VAL A 106 -1.37 -0.75 5.85
C VAL A 106 -2.84 -0.37 6.01
N THR A 107 -3.12 0.94 5.98
CA THR A 107 -4.48 1.50 6.09
C THR A 107 -4.88 2.34 4.89
N SER A 108 -4.02 2.41 3.87
CA SER A 108 -4.15 3.27 2.69
C SER A 108 -4.52 2.50 1.43
N ASP A 109 -5.09 3.20 0.46
CA ASP A 109 -5.57 2.67 -0.81
C ASP A 109 -4.47 2.62 -1.89
N MET A 110 -4.66 1.77 -2.92
CA MET A 110 -3.84 1.71 -4.13
C MET A 110 -2.35 1.44 -3.84
N VAL A 111 -2.07 0.57 -2.87
CA VAL A 111 -0.71 0.23 -2.44
C VAL A 111 -0.19 -1.03 -3.12
N THR A 112 1.08 -0.99 -3.53
CA THR A 112 1.82 -2.18 -3.99
C THR A 112 2.97 -2.50 -3.04
N LEU A 113 2.98 -3.71 -2.49
CA LEU A 113 4.03 -4.27 -1.66
C LEU A 113 4.68 -5.42 -2.43
N LYS A 114 6.00 -5.38 -2.58
CA LYS A 114 6.65 -6.33 -3.48
C LYS A 114 8.09 -6.68 -3.08
N ASP A 115 8.45 -7.96 -3.28
CA ASP A 115 9.83 -8.46 -3.26
C ASP A 115 10.58 -8.24 -1.92
N PHE A 116 9.96 -8.55 -0.77
CA PHE A 116 10.62 -8.56 0.55
C PHE A 116 10.01 -9.58 1.50
N ALA A 117 10.67 -9.85 2.62
CA ALA A 117 10.16 -10.69 3.68
C ALA A 117 9.88 -9.93 4.98
N ILE A 118 8.88 -10.40 5.74
CA ILE A 118 8.56 -10.00 7.11
C ILE A 118 8.73 -11.22 8.00
N LEU A 119 9.69 -11.16 8.92
CA LEU A 119 10.01 -12.28 9.79
C LEU A 119 9.66 -11.99 11.25
N ASP A 120 9.27 -13.04 11.96
CA ASP A 120 9.17 -13.12 13.42
C ASP A 120 8.36 -11.97 14.06
N ALA A 121 7.33 -11.46 13.37
CA ALA A 121 6.43 -10.46 13.93
C ALA A 121 5.75 -10.96 15.22
N LYS A 122 5.57 -10.08 16.20
CA LYS A 122 4.97 -10.42 17.49
C LYS A 122 3.48 -10.74 17.39
N GLY A 123 2.79 -10.10 16.47
CA GLY A 123 1.40 -10.36 16.10
C GLY A 123 1.31 -10.72 14.62
N ASP A 124 0.30 -10.21 13.90
CA ASP A 124 0.18 -10.46 12.46
C ASP A 124 1.39 -9.91 11.71
N ALA A 125 1.89 -10.65 10.71
CA ALA A 125 3.08 -10.18 10.01
C ALA A 125 2.78 -8.99 9.10
N LEU A 126 1.81 -9.13 8.19
CA LEU A 126 1.33 -8.06 7.31
C LEU A 126 -0.19 -7.92 7.43
N LYS A 127 -0.64 -6.83 8.01
CA LYS A 127 -2.06 -6.50 8.12
C LYS A 127 -2.44 -5.38 7.19
N VAL A 128 -3.50 -5.57 6.42
CA VAL A 128 -4.16 -4.54 5.60
C VAL A 128 -5.59 -4.40 6.09
N ILE A 129 -6.02 -3.21 6.45
CA ILE A 129 -7.37 -2.98 6.96
C ILE A 129 -8.06 -1.80 6.30
N GLY A 130 -9.30 -2.02 5.82
CA GLY A 130 -10.17 -0.99 5.28
C GLY A 130 -9.70 -0.40 3.95
N ALA A 131 -8.77 -1.05 3.26
CA ALA A 131 -8.07 -0.52 2.09
C ALA A 131 -8.59 -1.10 0.77
N LYS A 132 -8.41 -0.37 -0.31
CA LYS A 132 -8.80 -0.76 -1.66
C LYS A 132 -7.63 -0.72 -2.64
N GLY A 133 -7.56 -1.71 -3.55
CA GLY A 133 -6.55 -1.75 -4.60
C GLY A 133 -5.17 -2.16 -4.10
N ILE A 134 -5.10 -3.24 -3.33
CA ILE A 134 -3.85 -3.69 -2.69
C ILE A 134 -3.22 -4.84 -3.48
N ASN A 135 -1.96 -4.67 -3.81
CA ASN A 135 -1.15 -5.72 -4.44
C ASN A 135 -0.03 -6.18 -3.49
N MET A 136 -0.05 -7.45 -3.13
CA MET A 136 1.00 -8.16 -2.40
C MET A 136 1.64 -9.17 -3.34
N ILE A 137 2.89 -8.90 -3.77
CA ILE A 137 3.54 -9.66 -4.85
C ILE A 137 4.90 -10.16 -4.39
N ASN A 138 5.17 -11.46 -4.53
CA ASN A 138 6.44 -12.07 -4.15
C ASN A 138 6.91 -11.68 -2.75
N LEU A 139 6.02 -11.74 -1.77
CA LEU A 139 6.33 -11.48 -0.38
C LEU A 139 6.46 -12.78 0.40
N ARG A 140 7.25 -12.76 1.47
CA ARG A 140 7.29 -13.86 2.44
C ARG A 140 7.00 -13.36 3.85
N THR A 141 6.12 -14.07 4.56
CA THR A 141 5.90 -13.91 5.99
C THR A 141 6.31 -15.21 6.68
N GLU A 142 7.15 -15.12 7.73
CA GLU A 142 7.67 -16.33 8.36
C GLU A 142 7.97 -16.14 9.84
N TRP A 143 7.65 -17.15 10.65
CA TRP A 143 8.18 -17.31 12.01
C TRP A 143 9.28 -18.35 12.00
N THR A 144 10.56 -17.85 12.05
CA THR A 144 11.76 -18.66 11.86
C THR A 144 11.99 -19.69 12.94
N GLY A 145 11.37 -19.55 14.10
CA GLY A 145 11.37 -20.54 15.18
C GLY A 145 10.49 -21.76 14.92
N GLY A 146 9.88 -21.87 13.75
CA GLY A 146 8.92 -22.89 13.37
C GLY A 146 7.53 -22.67 13.96
N PRO A 147 6.56 -23.57 13.69
CA PRO A 147 5.17 -23.42 14.10
C PRO A 147 5.04 -23.50 15.63
N LYS A 148 4.44 -22.46 16.22
CA LYS A 148 4.17 -22.36 17.67
C LYS A 148 2.88 -21.63 17.89
N SER A 149 2.09 -22.01 18.89
CA SER A 149 0.89 -21.31 19.32
C SER A 149 1.15 -19.88 19.85
N THR A 150 2.39 -19.51 20.05
CA THR A 150 2.82 -18.18 20.49
C THR A 150 3.24 -17.27 19.34
N ASN A 151 3.28 -17.78 18.12
CA ASN A 151 3.50 -16.96 16.93
C ASN A 151 2.31 -16.03 16.69
N GLY A 152 2.48 -15.00 15.86
CA GLY A 152 1.35 -14.19 15.42
C GLY A 152 0.30 -15.02 14.67
N ALA A 153 -0.94 -14.53 14.67
CA ALA A 153 -2.06 -15.30 14.14
C ALA A 153 -1.98 -15.45 12.62
N TYR A 154 -1.69 -14.39 11.90
CA TYR A 154 -1.80 -14.35 10.45
C TYR A 154 -0.52 -13.88 9.77
N GLY A 155 -0.15 -14.57 8.69
CA GLY A 155 0.94 -14.13 7.83
C GLY A 155 0.53 -12.94 6.98
N PHE A 156 -0.41 -13.14 6.06
CA PHE A 156 -1.07 -12.08 5.28
C PHE A 156 -2.50 -11.92 5.77
N TYR A 157 -2.87 -10.70 6.16
CA TYR A 157 -4.15 -10.43 6.78
C TYR A 157 -4.86 -9.20 6.19
N PRO A 158 -5.38 -9.27 4.96
CA PRO A 158 -6.33 -8.28 4.49
C PRO A 158 -7.71 -8.49 5.12
N VAL A 159 -8.25 -7.43 5.71
CA VAL A 159 -9.57 -7.42 6.34
C VAL A 159 -10.31 -6.13 6.00
N GLU A 160 -11.64 -6.21 5.82
CA GLU A 160 -12.48 -5.07 5.42
C GLU A 160 -11.97 -4.35 4.15
N SER A 161 -11.35 -5.10 3.23
CA SER A 161 -10.63 -4.57 2.07
C SER A 161 -11.31 -4.95 0.74
N GLU A 162 -11.03 -4.20 -0.32
CA GLU A 162 -11.57 -4.44 -1.66
C GLU A 162 -10.45 -4.43 -2.72
N ASP A 163 -10.60 -5.24 -3.78
CA ASP A 163 -9.65 -5.35 -4.88
C ASP A 163 -8.24 -5.72 -4.40
N VAL A 164 -8.11 -6.89 -3.75
CA VAL A 164 -6.85 -7.39 -3.17
C VAL A 164 -6.26 -8.50 -4.03
N LEU A 165 -5.01 -8.36 -4.41
CA LEU A 165 -4.19 -9.38 -5.08
C LEU A 165 -3.10 -9.88 -4.14
N ILE A 166 -3.02 -11.20 -3.94
CA ILE A 166 -1.90 -11.89 -3.29
C ILE A 166 -1.32 -12.87 -4.32
N ASP A 167 -0.14 -12.58 -4.85
CA ASP A 167 0.46 -13.32 -5.97
C ASP A 167 1.91 -13.71 -5.68
N GLY A 168 2.23 -14.99 -5.78
CA GLY A 168 3.56 -15.52 -5.55
C GLY A 168 4.07 -15.38 -4.12
N CYS A 169 3.17 -15.25 -3.14
CA CYS A 169 3.52 -15.04 -1.74
C CYS A 169 3.74 -16.36 -0.98
N VAL A 170 4.53 -16.28 0.10
CA VAL A 170 4.86 -17.43 0.93
C VAL A 170 4.55 -17.10 2.40
N ALA A 171 3.73 -17.92 3.08
CA ALA A 171 3.35 -17.76 4.48
C ALA A 171 3.73 -18.99 5.30
N ILE A 172 4.57 -18.82 6.33
CA ILE A 172 5.17 -19.92 7.08
C ILE A 172 5.03 -19.71 8.59
N GLY A 173 4.44 -20.69 9.27
CA GLY A 173 4.53 -20.82 10.73
C GLY A 173 3.59 -19.94 11.53
N ALA A 174 2.54 -19.37 10.94
CA ALA A 174 1.49 -18.65 11.65
C ALA A 174 0.77 -19.55 12.67
N SER A 175 0.36 -18.98 13.80
CA SER A 175 -0.36 -19.75 14.85
C SER A 175 -1.83 -19.99 14.51
N ASP A 176 -2.32 -19.41 13.44
CA ASP A 176 -3.64 -19.62 12.87
C ASP A 176 -3.50 -19.76 11.34
N ALA A 177 -3.86 -18.81 10.51
CA ALA A 177 -3.79 -18.94 9.07
C ALA A 177 -2.55 -18.28 8.44
N GLY A 178 -1.96 -18.94 7.46
CA GLY A 178 -0.86 -18.35 6.67
C GLY A 178 -1.36 -17.15 5.86
N ILE A 179 -2.49 -17.30 5.17
CA ILE A 179 -3.20 -16.22 4.47
C ILE A 179 -4.63 -16.21 4.97
N TYR A 180 -5.03 -15.12 5.60
CA TYR A 180 -6.41 -14.92 6.04
C TYR A 180 -7.00 -13.69 5.35
N VAL A 181 -8.16 -13.86 4.72
CA VAL A 181 -8.90 -12.77 4.10
C VAL A 181 -10.27 -12.69 4.74
N GLY A 182 -10.57 -11.60 5.44
CA GLY A 182 -11.81 -11.41 6.16
C GLY A 182 -12.63 -10.22 5.70
N GLN A 183 -13.97 -10.35 5.62
CA GLN A 183 -14.92 -9.25 5.38
C GLN A 183 -14.56 -8.39 4.16
N SER A 184 -14.02 -9.02 3.13
CA SER A 184 -13.41 -8.37 1.98
C SER A 184 -14.12 -8.73 0.66
N LYS A 185 -13.78 -8.05 -0.43
CA LYS A 185 -14.43 -8.21 -1.73
C LYS A 185 -13.43 -8.11 -2.88
N ASN A 186 -13.68 -8.87 -3.97
CA ASN A 186 -12.81 -8.93 -5.15
C ASN A 186 -11.39 -9.35 -4.80
N ILE A 187 -11.23 -10.58 -4.34
CA ILE A 187 -9.96 -11.11 -3.83
C ILE A 187 -9.40 -12.12 -4.82
N ILE A 188 -8.11 -12.01 -5.10
CA ILE A 188 -7.37 -13.01 -5.86
C ILE A 188 -6.18 -13.46 -5.02
N VAL A 189 -6.13 -14.75 -4.69
CA VAL A 189 -4.94 -15.40 -4.11
C VAL A 189 -4.45 -16.42 -5.11
N ARG A 190 -3.23 -16.25 -5.62
CA ARG A 190 -2.69 -17.17 -6.64
C ARG A 190 -1.20 -17.41 -6.52
N ASN A 191 -0.73 -18.52 -7.08
CA ASN A 191 0.70 -18.88 -7.12
C ASN A 191 1.38 -18.82 -5.73
N SER A 192 0.60 -18.89 -4.64
CA SER A 192 1.08 -18.65 -3.29
C SER A 192 1.20 -19.96 -2.49
N ILE A 193 2.08 -19.96 -1.51
CA ILE A 193 2.37 -21.11 -0.67
C ILE A 193 2.07 -20.77 0.79
N ALA A 194 1.26 -21.57 1.47
CA ALA A 194 1.02 -21.48 2.90
C ALA A 194 1.37 -22.82 3.55
N GLN A 195 2.39 -22.83 4.40
CA GLN A 195 2.89 -24.09 4.99
C GLN A 195 3.25 -23.94 6.46
N TYR A 196 3.09 -25.04 7.21
CA TYR A 196 3.37 -25.07 8.64
C TYR A 196 2.54 -24.08 9.48
N ASN A 197 1.41 -23.62 8.98
CA ASN A 197 0.41 -22.85 9.71
C ASN A 197 -0.69 -23.81 10.24
N VAL A 198 -1.58 -23.36 11.11
CA VAL A 198 -2.74 -24.16 11.55
C VAL A 198 -3.72 -24.31 10.39
N ALA A 199 -4.04 -23.21 9.70
CA ALA A 199 -4.74 -23.21 8.43
C ALA A 199 -3.85 -22.63 7.33
N GLY A 200 -3.99 -23.12 6.10
CA GLY A 200 -3.21 -22.62 4.97
C GLY A 200 -3.73 -21.28 4.48
N ILE A 201 -4.88 -21.31 3.80
CA ILE A 201 -5.55 -20.13 3.24
C ILE A 201 -7.00 -20.16 3.71
N GLU A 202 -7.44 -19.09 4.36
CA GLU A 202 -8.81 -18.90 4.84
C GLU A 202 -9.43 -17.66 4.21
N ILE A 203 -10.64 -17.79 3.68
CA ILE A 203 -11.43 -16.71 3.13
C ILE A 203 -12.76 -16.67 3.89
N GLU A 204 -12.96 -15.68 4.74
CA GLU A 204 -14.13 -15.59 5.59
C GLU A 204 -14.97 -14.33 5.33
N ASN A 205 -16.29 -14.47 5.34
CA ASN A 205 -17.25 -13.37 5.18
C ASN A 205 -16.92 -12.45 3.99
N SER A 206 -16.37 -13.02 2.93
CA SER A 206 -15.86 -12.29 1.77
C SER A 206 -16.65 -12.65 0.51
N TYR A 207 -16.58 -11.78 -0.50
CA TYR A 207 -17.31 -11.95 -1.76
C TYR A 207 -16.36 -11.88 -2.95
N TYR A 208 -16.62 -12.69 -3.98
CA TYR A 208 -15.83 -12.72 -5.23
C TYR A 208 -14.35 -13.00 -4.95
N ALA A 209 -14.08 -14.13 -4.30
CA ALA A 209 -12.73 -14.56 -3.98
C ALA A 209 -12.35 -15.78 -4.82
N ASP A 210 -11.26 -15.65 -5.57
CA ASP A 210 -10.67 -16.70 -6.38
C ASP A 210 -9.33 -17.13 -5.78
N VAL A 211 -9.14 -18.46 -5.57
CA VAL A 211 -7.89 -19.05 -5.07
C VAL A 211 -7.41 -20.10 -6.06
N TYR A 212 -6.23 -19.94 -6.68
CA TYR A 212 -5.70 -20.89 -7.68
C TYR A 212 -4.18 -20.83 -7.87
#